data_b6b913ee4a07a7ef7f4a68c83a6df5db
#
_entry.id   b6b913ee4a07a7ef7f4a68c83a6df5db
#
_cell.length_a   1.000
_cell.length_b   1.000
_cell.length_c   1.000
_cell.angle_alpha   90.00
_cell.angle_beta   90.00
_cell.angle_gamma   90.00
#
_symmetry.space_group_name_H-M   'P 1'
#
loop_
_entity.id
_entity.type
_entity.pdbx_description
1 polymer ?
#
loop_
_entity_poly.entity_id
_entity_poly.type
_entity_poly.pdbx_seq_one_letter_code
_entity_poly.pdbx_strand_id
1 'polypeptide(L)'
;MVSQDWLAQAPKVSDALKKGMIVSISTWSSLEITGIVCDRDQAGLLLDLREPESESEGYSFLPWSSIEQVKIREIAQRRVKSLPG
;
A
#
# COMPACT_ATOMS: atom_id res chain seq x y z
N MET A 1 27.00 -9.43 14.18
CA MET A 1 25.72 -9.49 13.87
C MET A 1 25.28 -8.37 13.11
N VAL A 2 25.38 -8.54 11.89
CA VAL A 2 25.01 -7.53 10.99
C VAL A 2 23.57 -7.39 10.85
N SER A 3 22.85 -8.42 11.16
CA SER A 3 21.45 -8.41 10.86
C SER A 3 20.67 -7.38 11.63
N GLN A 4 21.20 -6.90 12.73
CA GLN A 4 20.44 -5.95 13.49
C GLN A 4 20.41 -4.58 12.85
N ASP A 5 21.39 -4.29 12.03
CA ASP A 5 21.39 -2.98 11.40
C ASP A 5 20.24 -2.83 10.42
N TRP A 6 20.00 -3.85 9.62
CA TRP A 6 18.92 -3.69 8.67
C TRP A 6 17.55 -3.76 9.36
N LEU A 7 17.47 -4.45 10.48
CA LEU A 7 16.21 -4.45 11.21
C LEU A 7 15.91 -3.07 11.75
N ALA A 8 16.93 -2.36 12.18
CA ALA A 8 16.70 -1.02 12.67
C ALA A 8 16.22 -0.10 11.58
N GLN A 9 16.55 -0.41 10.33
CA GLN A 9 16.13 0.42 9.23
C GLN A 9 14.86 -0.04 8.57
N ALA A 10 14.33 -1.16 9.00
CA ALA A 10 13.09 -1.67 8.41
C ALA A 10 11.94 -0.76 8.78
N PRO A 11 10.99 -0.57 7.90
CA PRO A 11 9.87 0.31 8.21
C PRO A 11 8.94 -0.34 9.20
N LYS A 12 8.26 0.49 9.96
CA LYS A 12 7.20 0.00 10.82
C LYS A 12 5.93 -0.07 10.01
N VAL A 13 4.96 -0.79 10.53
CA VAL A 13 3.68 -0.90 9.84
C VAL A 13 3.08 0.47 9.59
N SER A 14 3.21 1.35 10.56
CA SER A 14 2.63 2.67 10.40
C SER A 14 3.33 3.47 9.32
N ASP A 15 4.58 3.15 9.03
CA ASP A 15 5.27 3.84 7.96
C ASP A 15 5.02 3.19 6.62
N ALA A 16 4.90 1.88 6.60
CA ALA A 16 4.73 1.17 5.36
C ALA A 16 3.34 1.34 4.78
N LEU A 17 2.36 1.50 5.64
CA LEU A 17 0.98 1.63 5.19
C LEU A 17 0.43 3.02 5.40
N LYS A 18 1.26 4.01 5.35
CA LYS A 18 0.77 5.37 5.53
C LYS A 18 0.17 5.86 4.22
N LYS A 19 -0.54 6.95 4.32
CA LYS A 19 -1.20 7.53 3.19
C LYS A 19 -0.21 7.80 2.06
N GLY A 20 -0.57 7.42 0.87
CA GLY A 20 0.27 7.66 -0.29
C GLY A 20 1.09 6.47 -0.74
N MET A 21 1.15 5.42 0.06
CA MET A 21 1.92 4.25 -0.34
C MET A 21 1.14 3.41 -1.34
N ILE A 22 1.85 2.85 -2.30
CA ILE A 22 1.22 1.96 -3.27
C ILE A 22 1.38 0.54 -2.78
N VAL A 23 0.27 -0.17 -2.71
CA VAL A 23 0.27 -1.53 -2.20
C VAL A 23 -0.47 -2.46 -3.15
N SER A 24 -0.09 -3.71 -3.15
CA SER A 24 -0.82 -4.77 -3.82
C SER A 24 -1.30 -5.73 -2.74
N ILE A 25 -2.58 -5.98 -2.72
CA ILE A 25 -3.20 -6.76 -1.66
C ILE A 25 -3.78 -8.02 -2.24
N SER A 26 -3.46 -9.15 -1.62
CA SER A 26 -4.08 -10.42 -1.96
C SER A 26 -5.12 -10.72 -0.92
N THR A 27 -6.30 -11.12 -1.35
CA THR A 27 -7.36 -11.49 -0.43
C THR A 27 -7.48 -13.00 -0.38
N TRP A 28 -8.18 -13.48 0.63
CA TRP A 28 -8.34 -14.91 0.78
C TRP A 28 -9.18 -15.51 -0.33
N SER A 29 -9.92 -14.69 -1.08
CA SER A 29 -10.68 -15.20 -2.20
C SER A 29 -9.88 -15.15 -3.50
N SER A 30 -8.58 -14.95 -3.40
CA SER A 30 -7.69 -14.99 -4.56
C SER A 30 -7.80 -13.78 -5.47
N LEU A 31 -8.33 -12.72 -4.97
CA LEU A 31 -8.30 -11.47 -5.73
C LEU A 31 -7.05 -10.70 -5.38
N GLU A 32 -6.54 -9.99 -6.36
CA GLU A 32 -5.40 -9.14 -6.12
C GLU A 32 -5.79 -7.72 -6.47
N ILE A 33 -5.56 -6.80 -5.56
CA ILE A 33 -6.00 -5.42 -5.69
C ILE A 33 -4.81 -4.52 -5.49
N THR A 34 -4.58 -3.61 -6.40
CA THR A 34 -3.49 -2.65 -6.28
C THR A 34 -4.10 -1.27 -6.12
N GLY A 35 -3.59 -0.53 -5.20
CA GLY A 35 -4.11 0.81 -4.98
C GLY A 35 -3.20 1.63 -4.10
N ILE A 36 -3.64 2.83 -3.79
CA ILE A 36 -2.88 3.76 -2.96
C ILE A 36 -3.57 3.85 -1.62
N VAL A 37 -2.80 3.74 -0.56
CA VAL A 37 -3.36 3.78 0.78
C VAL A 37 -3.90 5.17 1.07
N CYS A 38 -5.16 5.26 1.43
CA CYS A 38 -5.76 6.49 1.85
C CYS A 38 -5.81 6.57 3.36
N ASP A 39 -6.10 5.47 4.01
CA ASP A 39 -6.23 5.46 5.44
C ASP A 39 -6.20 4.03 5.92
N ARG A 40 -5.94 3.83 7.18
CA ARG A 40 -6.03 2.53 7.81
C ARG A 40 -6.40 2.73 9.26
N ASP A 41 -7.13 1.79 9.81
CA ASP A 41 -7.46 1.83 11.23
C ASP A 41 -7.62 0.40 11.69
N GLN A 42 -8.21 0.21 12.85
CA GLN A 42 -8.32 -1.14 13.38
C GLN A 42 -9.32 -1.98 12.61
N ALA A 43 -10.16 -1.38 11.80
CA ALA A 43 -11.13 -2.16 11.04
C ALA A 43 -10.57 -2.63 9.72
N GLY A 44 -9.69 -1.90 9.11
CA GLY A 44 -9.16 -2.30 7.82
C GLY A 44 -8.39 -1.22 7.11
N LEU A 45 -8.33 -1.35 5.81
CA LEU A 45 -7.50 -0.51 4.96
C LEU A 45 -8.37 0.11 3.89
N LEU A 46 -8.24 1.41 3.70
CA LEU A 46 -8.97 2.11 2.66
C LEU A 46 -8.01 2.46 1.53
N LEU A 47 -8.34 2.04 0.34
CA LEU A 47 -7.50 2.24 -0.83
C LEU A 47 -8.19 3.08 -1.87
N ASP A 48 -7.40 3.82 -2.61
CA ASP A 48 -7.85 4.53 -3.77
C ASP A 48 -7.42 3.72 -4.98
N LEU A 49 -8.37 3.13 -5.67
CA LEU A 49 -8.09 2.30 -6.83
C LEU A 49 -8.24 3.07 -8.13
N ARG A 50 -8.45 4.36 -8.04
CA ARG A 50 -8.74 5.14 -9.22
C ARG A 50 -7.61 5.07 -10.20
N GLU A 51 -7.92 4.83 -11.42
CA GLU A 51 -6.91 4.78 -12.46
C GLU A 51 -7.07 5.99 -13.34
N PRO A 52 -5.98 6.39 -13.96
CA PRO A 52 -6.03 7.62 -14.76
C PRO A 52 -7.08 7.61 -15.83
N GLU A 53 -7.36 6.44 -16.38
CA GLU A 53 -8.32 6.39 -17.46
C GLU A 53 -9.71 6.09 -17.01
N SER A 54 -9.90 5.86 -15.76
CA SER A 54 -11.20 5.48 -15.25
C SER A 54 -11.85 6.68 -14.61
N GLU A 55 -13.12 6.84 -14.83
CA GLU A 55 -13.83 7.91 -14.20
C GLU A 55 -14.54 7.50 -12.95
N SER A 56 -14.47 6.24 -12.59
CA SER A 56 -15.15 5.81 -11.40
C SER A 56 -14.31 6.16 -10.20
N GLU A 57 -14.93 6.27 -9.08
CA GLU A 57 -14.28 6.66 -7.91
C GLU A 57 -13.42 5.68 -7.39
N GLY A 58 -13.37 4.59 -7.35
CA GLY A 58 -12.35 3.68 -7.02
C GLY A 58 -11.92 3.56 -5.57
N TYR A 59 -12.66 4.06 -4.62
CA TYR A 59 -12.29 3.82 -3.23
C TYR A 59 -12.79 2.46 -2.82
N SER A 60 -11.96 1.72 -2.10
CA SER A 60 -12.31 0.39 -1.64
C SER A 60 -11.83 0.18 -0.23
N PHE A 61 -12.69 -0.33 0.63
CA PHE A 61 -12.33 -0.63 2.00
C PHE A 61 -12.20 -2.13 2.16
N LEU A 62 -11.06 -2.56 2.72
CA LEU A 62 -10.78 -3.97 2.91
C LEU A 62 -10.60 -4.24 4.39
N PRO A 63 -11.51 -5.00 5.00
CA PRO A 63 -11.31 -5.37 6.40
C PRO A 63 -10.06 -6.22 6.54
N TRP A 64 -9.38 -6.10 7.66
CA TRP A 64 -8.16 -6.88 7.85
C TRP A 64 -8.40 -8.37 7.70
N SER A 65 -9.58 -8.84 8.06
CA SER A 65 -9.85 -10.27 8.01
C SER A 65 -9.92 -10.80 6.59
N SER A 66 -10.10 -9.96 5.61
CA SER A 66 -10.15 -10.43 4.23
C SER A 66 -8.80 -10.34 3.55
N ILE A 67 -7.80 -9.79 4.19
CA ILE A 67 -6.50 -9.58 3.59
C ILE A 67 -5.58 -10.71 3.95
N GLU A 68 -5.05 -11.39 2.93
CA GLU A 68 -4.07 -12.42 3.16
C GLU A 68 -2.68 -11.83 3.22
N GLN A 69 -2.36 -10.91 2.35
CA GLN A 69 -1.02 -10.39 2.26
C GLN A 69 -1.07 -9.00 1.66
N VAL A 70 -0.20 -8.13 2.13
CA VAL A 70 -0.05 -6.80 1.56
C VAL A 70 1.39 -6.66 1.11
N LYS A 71 1.59 -6.38 -0.17
CA LYS A 71 2.90 -6.09 -0.68
C LYS A 71 3.05 -4.60 -0.80
N ILE A 72 4.05 -4.08 -0.14
CA ILE A 72 4.30 -2.64 -0.17
C ILE A 72 5.18 -2.36 -1.36
N ARG A 73 4.74 -1.50 -2.25
CA ARG A 73 5.53 -1.24 -3.43
C ARG A 73 6.41 -0.03 -3.23
N GLU A 74 5.89 1.13 -3.31
CA GLU A 74 6.71 2.27 -2.99
C GLU A 74 5.83 3.50 -3.04
N ILE A 75 6.39 4.58 -2.60
CA ILE A 75 5.67 5.83 -2.60
C ILE A 75 5.62 6.35 -4.01
N ALA A 76 4.43 6.69 -4.46
CA ALA A 76 4.26 7.15 -5.82
C ALA A 76 5.14 8.34 -6.15
N GLN A 77 5.36 9.19 -5.17
CA GLN A 77 6.13 10.38 -5.45
C GLN A 77 7.56 10.12 -5.80
N ARG A 78 8.09 9.00 -5.38
CA ARG A 78 9.48 8.74 -5.67
C ARG A 78 9.73 8.58 -7.13
N ARG A 79 8.75 8.10 -7.86
CA ARG A 79 8.97 7.93 -9.26
C ARG A 79 9.19 9.22 -9.96
N VAL A 80 8.46 10.22 -9.54
CA VAL A 80 8.59 11.51 -10.17
C VAL A 80 9.97 12.06 -9.95
N LYS A 81 10.50 11.85 -8.76
CA LYS A 81 11.78 12.42 -8.48
C LYS A 81 12.89 11.74 -9.21
N SER A 82 12.71 10.53 -9.59
CA SER A 82 13.80 9.83 -10.24
C SER A 82 13.93 10.23 -11.69
N LEU A 83 13.04 10.98 -12.22
CA LEU A 83 13.16 11.39 -13.60
C LEU A 83 14.27 12.40 -13.73
N PRO A 84 15.09 12.24 -14.71
CA PRO A 84 16.17 13.18 -14.89
C PRO A 84 15.57 14.47 -15.35
N GLY A 85 15.83 15.43 -14.76
CA GLY A 85 15.24 16.69 -15.08
C GLY A 85 15.41 17.08 -16.49
#